data_7defd9195d16c826140b14883eec744a
#
_entry.id   7defd9195d16c826140b14883eec744a
#
_cell.length_a   1.000
_cell.length_b   1.000
_cell.length_c   1.000
_cell.angle_alpha   90.00
_cell.angle_beta   90.00
_cell.angle_gamma   90.00
#
_symmetry.space_group_name_H-M   'P 1'
#
loop_
_entity.id
_entity.type
_entity.pdbx_description
1 polymer ?
#
loop_
_entity_poly.entity_id
_entity_poly.type
_entity_poly.pdbx_seq_one_letter_code
_entity_poly.pdbx_strand_id
1 'polypeptide(L)'
;MKTQVGIIGAGPAGLFLSHLLKQQGIESVILEARSRAYAEGRVRAGVLEASTIKTMERLGLGERMHREGLDDTGLDMRFRGQNIHLDLPGLTGMTVKIYGQQEVVKDLMNARIAAGDQLHFEAEVTELIGLDSESPKIRYVMDGEERILDCDFVAGCDGYHGISRASLPEGAQTLYHQAYDFAWLGVLARARPIDDMTYTNHDRGFALCSRRSMEISRLYLQVPSDTNIEDWSDDRFWDELHTRMFDADRSEIMEGEIFQRDMAQLRAFVAMPMQYGRLYMAGDAVHIVPPAGAKGLNMAVADARVLARAFTEFYRDNNRAGLDGYTDRCSGRVWKTIRYSAALTGLLHRFHEQTPMQRELQLAEMEYIAGSKAAQTMIAEQYANLSDVED
;
A
#
# COMPACT_ATOMS: atom_id res chain seq x y z
N MET A 1 1.69 24.88 20.09
CA MET A 1 2.21 25.01 18.70
C MET A 1 1.03 25.27 17.78
N LYS A 2 1.23 25.96 16.63
CA LYS A 2 0.14 26.19 15.65
C LYS A 2 0.61 25.88 14.25
N THR A 3 -0.28 25.33 13.39
CA THR A 3 -0.03 25.05 11.97
C THR A 3 -1.34 25.14 11.17
N GLN A 4 -1.27 25.15 9.83
CA GLN A 4 -2.47 25.07 9.00
C GLN A 4 -3.00 23.62 8.98
N VAL A 5 -2.14 22.61 8.76
CA VAL A 5 -2.54 21.21 8.71
C VAL A 5 -1.73 20.38 9.70
N GLY A 6 -2.40 19.83 10.72
CA GLY A 6 -1.82 18.83 11.61
C GLY A 6 -1.94 17.44 11.00
N ILE A 7 -0.82 16.76 10.71
CA ILE A 7 -0.79 15.45 10.09
C ILE A 7 -0.42 14.40 11.14
N ILE A 8 -1.22 13.35 11.26
CA ILE A 8 -0.99 12.25 12.19
C ILE A 8 -0.47 11.05 11.39
N GLY A 9 0.78 10.65 11.68
CA GLY A 9 1.48 9.54 11.05
C GLY A 9 2.44 9.95 9.93
N ALA A 10 3.67 9.44 9.99
CA ALA A 10 4.74 9.60 9.01
C ALA A 10 4.85 8.38 8.06
N GLY A 11 3.72 7.76 7.74
CA GLY A 11 3.59 6.80 6.66
C GLY A 11 3.54 7.49 5.29
N PRO A 12 3.42 6.70 4.18
CA PRO A 12 3.37 7.28 2.83
C PRO A 12 2.33 8.39 2.67
N ALA A 13 1.08 8.19 3.13
CA ALA A 13 0.02 9.19 3.00
C ALA A 13 0.41 10.55 3.62
N GLY A 14 0.86 10.53 4.89
CA GLY A 14 1.21 11.77 5.61
C GLY A 14 2.44 12.46 5.04
N LEU A 15 3.46 11.69 4.68
CA LEU A 15 4.69 12.25 4.10
C LEU A 15 4.43 12.85 2.71
N PHE A 16 3.76 12.14 1.80
CA PHE A 16 3.41 12.71 0.49
C PHE A 16 2.53 13.95 0.63
N LEU A 17 1.49 13.89 1.48
CA LEU A 17 0.64 15.04 1.74
C LEU A 17 1.47 16.24 2.20
N SER A 18 2.37 16.06 3.16
CA SER A 18 3.19 17.14 3.70
C SER A 18 4.08 17.82 2.66
N HIS A 19 4.70 17.04 1.77
CA HIS A 19 5.53 17.58 0.68
C HIS A 19 4.70 18.31 -0.39
N LEU A 20 3.54 17.75 -0.73
CA LEU A 20 2.60 18.38 -1.67
C LEU A 20 2.06 19.71 -1.12
N LEU A 21 1.73 19.79 0.17
CA LEU A 21 1.31 21.02 0.84
C LEU A 21 2.43 22.06 0.86
N LYS A 22 3.66 21.63 1.18
CA LYS A 22 4.84 22.52 1.16
C LYS A 22 5.07 23.17 -0.20
N GLN A 23 4.93 22.43 -1.30
CA GLN A 23 5.03 22.99 -2.65
C GLN A 23 4.00 24.09 -2.92
N GLN A 24 2.90 24.10 -2.17
CA GLN A 24 1.85 25.11 -2.27
C GLN A 24 1.96 26.24 -1.23
N GLY A 25 3.02 26.21 -0.39
CA GLY A 25 3.22 27.17 0.66
C GLY A 25 2.26 26.98 1.87
N ILE A 26 1.69 25.79 2.02
CA ILE A 26 0.80 25.44 3.14
C ILE A 26 1.63 24.76 4.23
N GLU A 27 1.59 25.33 5.44
CA GLU A 27 2.33 24.81 6.58
C GLU A 27 1.71 23.53 7.14
N SER A 28 2.55 22.57 7.50
CA SER A 28 2.12 21.33 8.12
C SER A 28 3.11 20.83 9.17
N VAL A 29 2.57 20.20 10.22
CA VAL A 29 3.33 19.50 11.25
C VAL A 29 2.94 18.04 11.22
N ILE A 30 3.93 17.14 11.19
CA ILE A 30 3.70 15.69 11.27
C ILE A 30 4.02 15.22 12.69
N LEU A 31 3.10 14.46 13.28
CA LEU A 31 3.25 13.75 14.55
C LEU A 31 3.28 12.24 14.28
N GLU A 32 4.41 11.60 14.53
CA GLU A 32 4.62 10.15 14.36
C GLU A 32 4.80 9.49 15.73
N ALA A 33 3.96 8.51 16.06
CA ALA A 33 3.98 7.84 17.36
C ALA A 33 5.23 6.96 17.56
N ARG A 34 5.89 6.52 16.49
CA ARG A 34 7.04 5.62 16.55
C ARG A 34 8.35 6.37 16.37
N SER A 35 9.46 5.69 16.72
CA SER A 35 10.78 6.22 16.44
C SER A 35 11.05 6.27 14.93
N ARG A 36 11.96 7.13 14.52
CA ARG A 36 12.43 7.22 13.13
C ARG A 36 12.91 5.87 12.60
N ALA A 37 13.73 5.17 13.38
CA ALA A 37 14.29 3.87 13.00
C ALA A 37 13.18 2.83 12.73
N TYR A 38 12.12 2.83 13.54
CA TYR A 38 10.98 1.94 13.30
C TYR A 38 10.24 2.29 11.99
N ALA A 39 9.95 3.56 11.76
CA ALA A 39 9.23 4.01 10.58
C ALA A 39 10.01 3.73 9.28
N GLU A 40 11.33 3.97 9.27
CA GLU A 40 12.23 3.68 8.16
C GLU A 40 12.49 2.18 7.94
N GLY A 41 12.41 1.39 9.00
CA GLY A 41 12.67 -0.06 8.95
C GLY A 41 11.46 -0.91 8.57
N ARG A 42 10.27 -0.34 8.46
CA ARG A 42 9.03 -1.08 8.21
C ARG A 42 8.94 -1.56 6.76
N VAL A 43 9.33 -2.81 6.54
CA VAL A 43 9.31 -3.42 5.19
C VAL A 43 7.87 -3.69 4.75
N ARG A 44 7.50 -3.18 3.58
CA ARG A 44 6.21 -3.38 2.89
C ARG A 44 6.46 -3.61 1.41
N ALA A 45 5.40 -3.93 0.64
CA ALA A 45 5.48 -3.98 -0.81
C ALA A 45 5.98 -2.65 -1.38
N GLY A 46 6.54 -2.68 -2.58
CA GLY A 46 7.13 -1.50 -3.20
C GLY A 46 6.99 -1.53 -4.71
N VAL A 47 5.78 -1.79 -5.21
CA VAL A 47 5.43 -1.61 -6.63
C VAL A 47 4.86 -0.21 -6.78
N LEU A 48 5.55 0.64 -7.51
CA LEU A 48 5.12 2.01 -7.79
C LEU A 48 4.46 2.07 -9.16
N GLU A 49 3.21 2.55 -9.17
CA GLU A 49 2.50 2.90 -10.41
C GLU A 49 3.05 4.19 -11.04
N ALA A 50 2.79 4.39 -12.31
CA ALA A 50 3.25 5.56 -13.07
C ALA A 50 2.88 6.90 -12.38
N SER A 51 1.70 7.01 -11.78
CA SER A 51 1.25 8.21 -11.06
C SER A 51 2.06 8.49 -9.80
N THR A 52 2.46 7.44 -9.06
CA THR A 52 3.33 7.56 -7.87
C THR A 52 4.74 7.96 -8.29
N ILE A 53 5.30 7.36 -9.35
CA ILE A 53 6.61 7.72 -9.92
C ILE A 53 6.62 9.21 -10.29
N LYS A 54 5.65 9.67 -11.09
CA LYS A 54 5.50 11.09 -11.47
C LYS A 54 5.37 12.02 -10.25
N THR A 55 4.72 11.55 -9.19
CA THR A 55 4.60 12.34 -7.95
C THR A 55 5.94 12.50 -7.26
N MET A 56 6.76 11.44 -7.16
CA MET A 56 8.14 11.52 -6.64
C MET A 56 9.01 12.47 -7.48
N GLU A 57 8.92 12.38 -8.81
CA GLU A 57 9.62 13.27 -9.75
C GLU A 57 9.23 14.73 -9.55
N ARG A 58 7.93 15.03 -9.47
CA ARG A 58 7.41 16.38 -9.24
C ARG A 58 7.87 16.97 -7.91
N LEU A 59 8.04 16.13 -6.90
CA LEU A 59 8.60 16.53 -5.60
C LEU A 59 10.11 16.73 -5.61
N GLY A 60 10.81 16.40 -6.71
CA GLY A 60 12.27 16.43 -6.81
C GLY A 60 12.95 15.28 -6.06
N LEU A 61 12.22 14.21 -5.76
CA LEU A 61 12.67 13.06 -4.96
C LEU A 61 12.81 11.78 -5.80
N GLY A 62 12.77 11.91 -7.14
CA GLY A 62 12.85 10.76 -8.05
C GLY A 62 14.25 10.22 -8.31
N GLU A 63 15.33 10.96 -8.03
CA GLU A 63 16.69 10.60 -8.44
C GLU A 63 17.13 9.23 -7.90
N ARG A 64 17.03 9.01 -6.57
CA ARG A 64 17.40 7.75 -5.95
C ARG A 64 16.47 6.61 -6.40
N MET A 65 15.18 6.87 -6.54
CA MET A 65 14.21 5.91 -7.05
C MET A 65 14.57 5.43 -8.48
N HIS A 66 15.04 6.33 -9.36
CA HIS A 66 15.49 5.93 -10.70
C HIS A 66 16.79 5.18 -10.70
N ARG A 67 17.74 5.53 -9.81
CA ARG A 67 19.04 4.88 -9.71
C ARG A 67 18.98 3.47 -9.10
N GLU A 68 18.15 3.27 -8.08
CA GLU A 68 18.11 2.06 -7.25
C GLU A 68 16.86 1.20 -7.49
N GLY A 69 15.78 1.79 -8.00
CA GLY A 69 14.56 1.07 -8.34
C GLY A 69 14.72 0.27 -9.62
N LEU A 70 14.03 -0.87 -9.68
CA LEU A 70 14.04 -1.76 -10.84
C LEU A 70 12.79 -1.51 -11.68
N ASP A 71 12.96 -1.31 -12.99
CA ASP A 71 11.82 -1.32 -13.89
C ASP A 71 11.26 -2.74 -13.99
N ASP A 72 9.94 -2.85 -13.90
CA ASP A 72 9.23 -4.10 -14.01
C ASP A 72 8.25 -4.01 -15.19
N THR A 73 8.52 -4.85 -16.18
CA THR A 73 7.83 -4.81 -17.47
C THR A 73 6.90 -5.99 -17.66
N GLY A 74 6.96 -6.98 -16.76
CA GLY A 74 6.19 -8.21 -16.86
C GLY A 74 5.53 -8.62 -15.55
N LEU A 75 4.44 -9.35 -15.69
CA LEU A 75 3.78 -10.04 -14.61
C LEU A 75 3.44 -11.45 -15.07
N ASP A 76 4.01 -12.44 -14.41
CA ASP A 76 3.73 -13.84 -14.68
C ASP A 76 2.64 -14.39 -13.75
N MET A 77 1.72 -15.17 -14.33
CA MET A 77 0.73 -15.92 -13.56
C MET A 77 0.82 -17.39 -13.95
N ARG A 78 1.11 -18.27 -13.00
CA ARG A 78 1.26 -19.71 -13.20
C ARG A 78 0.09 -20.50 -12.65
N PHE A 79 -0.33 -21.51 -13.39
CA PHE A 79 -1.36 -22.46 -12.97
C PHE A 79 -1.23 -23.76 -13.77
N ARG A 80 -1.44 -24.90 -13.16
CA ARG A 80 -1.37 -26.23 -13.82
C ARG A 80 -0.10 -26.42 -14.68
N GLY A 81 1.05 -25.82 -14.28
CA GLY A 81 2.30 -25.87 -15.05
C GLY A 81 2.34 -24.98 -16.29
N GLN A 82 1.31 -24.17 -16.55
CA GLN A 82 1.30 -23.15 -17.60
C GLN A 82 1.73 -21.80 -17.04
N ASN A 83 2.33 -20.94 -17.86
CA ASN A 83 2.66 -19.55 -17.54
C ASN A 83 1.89 -18.60 -18.45
N ILE A 84 1.25 -17.61 -17.86
CA ILE A 84 0.65 -16.46 -18.56
C ILE A 84 1.59 -15.29 -18.32
N HIS A 85 2.30 -14.85 -19.35
CA HIS A 85 3.12 -13.63 -19.28
C HIS A 85 2.31 -12.43 -19.73
N LEU A 86 2.18 -11.43 -18.85
CA LEU A 86 1.56 -10.13 -19.14
C LEU A 86 2.66 -9.11 -19.45
N ASP A 87 2.92 -8.85 -20.71
CA ASP A 87 3.82 -7.79 -21.18
C ASP A 87 3.16 -6.42 -20.94
N LEU A 88 3.49 -5.77 -19.82
CA LEU A 88 2.87 -4.50 -19.44
C LEU A 88 3.05 -3.40 -20.49
N PRO A 89 4.26 -3.12 -21.01
CA PRO A 89 4.44 -2.15 -22.09
C PRO A 89 3.66 -2.49 -23.36
N GLY A 90 3.69 -3.76 -23.80
CA GLY A 90 3.01 -4.20 -25.01
C GLY A 90 1.49 -4.19 -24.90
N LEU A 91 0.94 -4.37 -23.70
CA LEU A 91 -0.50 -4.36 -23.44
C LEU A 91 -1.04 -2.96 -23.15
N THR A 92 -0.26 -2.09 -22.47
CA THR A 92 -0.75 -0.84 -21.90
C THR A 92 0.09 0.39 -22.25
N GLY A 93 1.29 0.23 -22.78
CA GLY A 93 2.27 1.30 -22.94
C GLY A 93 2.90 1.79 -21.62
N MET A 94 2.66 1.10 -20.49
CA MET A 94 3.11 1.49 -19.16
C MET A 94 4.04 0.44 -18.54
N THR A 95 4.86 0.90 -17.62
CA THR A 95 5.70 0.06 -16.73
C THR A 95 5.42 0.43 -15.28
N VAL A 96 5.78 -0.45 -14.37
CA VAL A 96 5.82 -0.16 -12.93
C VAL A 96 7.26 -0.20 -12.46
N LYS A 97 7.52 0.35 -11.27
CA LYS A 97 8.87 0.35 -10.69
C LYS A 97 8.85 -0.37 -9.34
N ILE A 98 9.77 -1.32 -9.19
CA ILE A 98 10.02 -1.96 -7.90
C ILE A 98 10.95 -1.07 -7.10
N TYR A 99 10.41 -0.38 -6.12
CA TYR A 99 11.15 0.45 -5.18
C TYR A 99 10.48 0.37 -3.81
N GLY A 100 11.15 -0.24 -2.84
CA GLY A 100 10.56 -0.58 -1.56
C GLY A 100 9.87 0.60 -0.88
N GLN A 101 8.68 0.38 -0.32
CA GLN A 101 7.97 1.43 0.42
C GLN A 101 8.84 2.09 1.49
N GLN A 102 9.68 1.33 2.19
CA GLN A 102 10.60 1.87 3.19
C GLN A 102 11.64 2.83 2.58
N GLU A 103 12.05 2.62 1.32
CA GLU A 103 12.97 3.52 0.63
C GLU A 103 12.27 4.82 0.23
N VAL A 104 11.03 4.74 -0.25
CA VAL A 104 10.18 5.92 -0.49
C VAL A 104 10.01 6.74 0.80
N VAL A 105 9.71 6.08 1.92
CA VAL A 105 9.54 6.72 3.23
C VAL A 105 10.84 7.40 3.69
N LYS A 106 12.00 6.74 3.53
CA LYS A 106 13.31 7.33 3.85
C LYS A 106 13.59 8.58 3.03
N ASP A 107 13.33 8.53 1.72
CA ASP A 107 13.57 9.68 0.84
C ASP A 107 12.72 10.90 1.24
N LEU A 108 11.43 10.68 1.49
CA LEU A 108 10.50 11.71 1.93
C LEU A 108 10.88 12.26 3.32
N MET A 109 11.22 11.40 4.29
CA MET A 109 11.65 11.82 5.62
C MET A 109 12.95 12.64 5.57
N ASN A 110 13.95 12.14 4.85
CA ASN A 110 15.24 12.82 4.72
C ASN A 110 15.08 14.21 4.11
N ALA A 111 14.27 14.32 3.05
CA ALA A 111 14.01 15.60 2.40
C ALA A 111 13.30 16.58 3.35
N ARG A 112 12.32 16.11 4.14
CA ARG A 112 11.60 16.93 5.09
C ARG A 112 12.50 17.43 6.22
N ILE A 113 13.33 16.54 6.78
CA ILE A 113 14.28 16.87 7.86
C ILE A 113 15.35 17.84 7.34
N ALA A 114 15.92 17.58 6.14
CA ALA A 114 16.92 18.47 5.53
C ALA A 114 16.39 19.87 5.24
N ALA A 115 15.10 20.00 4.99
CA ALA A 115 14.41 21.27 4.79
C ALA A 115 14.05 22.00 6.10
N GLY A 116 14.30 21.42 7.27
CA GLY A 116 13.95 21.98 8.57
C GLY A 116 12.45 21.97 8.88
N ASP A 117 11.67 21.19 8.14
CA ASP A 117 10.23 21.10 8.33
C ASP A 117 9.86 20.28 9.58
N GLN A 118 8.73 20.62 10.20
CA GLN A 118 8.29 20.00 11.45
C GLN A 118 7.84 18.53 11.24
N LEU A 119 8.65 17.61 11.74
CA LEU A 119 8.39 16.18 11.81
C LEU A 119 8.86 15.68 13.19
N HIS A 120 7.90 15.32 14.03
CA HIS A 120 8.14 14.87 15.39
C HIS A 120 7.93 13.37 15.48
N PHE A 121 8.96 12.65 15.91
CA PHE A 121 8.90 11.22 16.23
C PHE A 121 8.62 11.02 17.71
N GLU A 122 8.13 9.84 18.06
CA GLU A 122 7.75 9.50 19.44
C GLU A 122 6.75 10.52 20.05
N ALA A 123 5.93 11.08 19.14
CA ALA A 123 4.88 12.04 19.43
C ALA A 123 3.52 11.34 19.30
N GLU A 124 3.11 10.65 20.37
CA GLU A 124 1.89 9.85 20.41
C GLU A 124 0.66 10.73 20.56
N VAL A 125 -0.20 10.75 19.54
CA VAL A 125 -1.47 11.47 19.58
C VAL A 125 -2.46 10.70 20.45
N THR A 126 -3.02 11.40 21.45
CA THR A 126 -3.92 10.82 22.47
C THR A 126 -5.36 11.28 22.34
N GLU A 127 -5.62 12.43 21.73
CA GLU A 127 -6.96 12.98 21.57
C GLU A 127 -7.06 13.97 20.40
N LEU A 128 -8.19 13.96 19.70
CA LEU A 128 -8.59 14.97 18.72
C LEU A 128 -9.75 15.78 19.29
N ILE A 129 -9.59 17.10 19.36
CA ILE A 129 -10.52 17.98 20.05
C ILE A 129 -11.15 18.94 19.03
N GLY A 130 -12.46 19.13 19.10
CA GLY A 130 -13.16 20.14 18.31
C GLY A 130 -13.13 19.91 16.79
N LEU A 131 -13.23 18.67 16.32
CA LEU A 131 -13.20 18.33 14.91
C LEU A 131 -14.34 18.99 14.09
N ASP A 132 -15.41 19.36 14.72
CA ASP A 132 -16.58 20.07 14.18
C ASP A 132 -16.46 21.61 14.30
N SER A 133 -15.40 22.11 14.93
CA SER A 133 -15.11 23.54 15.09
C SER A 133 -14.17 24.06 13.98
N GLU A 134 -14.00 25.39 13.92
CA GLU A 134 -13.06 26.02 12.98
C GLU A 134 -11.59 25.91 13.42
N SER A 135 -11.31 25.46 14.64
CA SER A 135 -9.97 25.38 15.22
C SER A 135 -9.77 24.08 15.98
N PRO A 136 -9.69 22.94 15.26
CA PRO A 136 -9.42 21.66 15.89
C PRO A 136 -8.03 21.65 16.55
N LYS A 137 -7.87 20.78 17.55
CA LYS A 137 -6.61 20.60 18.27
C LYS A 137 -6.23 19.14 18.33
N ILE A 138 -4.95 18.88 18.26
CA ILE A 138 -4.36 17.55 18.44
C ILE A 138 -3.62 17.57 19.78
N ARG A 139 -4.05 16.73 20.72
CA ARG A 139 -3.33 16.46 21.95
C ARG A 139 -2.39 15.31 21.73
N TYR A 140 -1.14 15.43 22.14
CA TYR A 140 -0.12 14.40 22.00
C TYR A 140 0.86 14.41 23.16
N VAL A 141 1.52 13.29 23.38
CA VAL A 141 2.59 13.11 24.37
C VAL A 141 3.92 13.00 23.64
N MET A 142 4.91 13.77 24.02
CA MET A 142 6.28 13.69 23.52
C MET A 142 7.25 13.99 24.68
N ASP A 143 8.30 13.18 24.83
CA ASP A 143 9.26 13.27 25.94
C ASP A 143 8.60 13.17 27.33
N GLY A 144 7.47 12.45 27.44
CA GLY A 144 6.69 12.31 28.66
C GLY A 144 5.82 13.53 29.01
N GLU A 145 5.79 14.56 28.18
CA GLU A 145 5.01 15.78 28.38
C GLU A 145 3.80 15.81 27.45
N GLU A 146 2.65 16.20 28.01
CA GLU A 146 1.45 16.47 27.21
C GLU A 146 1.59 17.81 26.50
N ARG A 147 1.29 17.84 25.21
CA ARG A 147 1.37 19.01 24.33
C ARG A 147 0.12 19.13 23.47
N ILE A 148 -0.14 20.35 23.01
CA ILE A 148 -1.27 20.66 22.11
C ILE A 148 -0.74 21.31 20.84
N LEU A 149 -1.20 20.80 19.69
CA LEU A 149 -1.05 21.42 18.37
C LEU A 149 -2.41 21.99 17.95
N ASP A 150 -2.49 23.32 17.82
CA ASP A 150 -3.62 24.01 17.23
C ASP A 150 -3.48 23.96 15.70
N CYS A 151 -4.55 23.64 14.98
CA CYS A 151 -4.52 23.58 13.51
C CYS A 151 -5.86 24.03 12.90
N ASP A 152 -5.84 24.37 11.61
CA ASP A 152 -7.06 24.67 10.88
C ASP A 152 -7.74 23.36 10.43
N PHE A 153 -6.94 22.32 10.12
CA PHE A 153 -7.38 21.01 9.71
C PHE A 153 -6.50 19.90 10.29
N VAL A 154 -7.08 18.71 10.44
CA VAL A 154 -6.38 17.47 10.83
C VAL A 154 -6.37 16.51 9.65
N ALA A 155 -5.20 15.96 9.32
CA ALA A 155 -5.06 14.88 8.35
C ALA A 155 -4.68 13.57 9.07
N GLY A 156 -5.62 12.62 9.14
CA GLY A 156 -5.44 11.31 9.75
C GLY A 156 -4.77 10.35 8.76
N CYS A 157 -3.44 10.19 8.88
CA CYS A 157 -2.61 9.29 8.08
C CYS A 157 -1.96 8.20 8.95
N ASP A 158 -2.60 7.86 10.05
CA ASP A 158 -2.11 7.06 11.19
C ASP A 158 -2.38 5.55 11.04
N GLY A 159 -2.85 5.14 9.87
CA GLY A 159 -3.03 3.74 9.53
C GLY A 159 -4.25 3.09 10.20
N TYR A 160 -4.37 1.78 10.04
CA TYR A 160 -5.56 1.04 10.47
C TYR A 160 -5.84 1.10 11.98
N HIS A 161 -4.80 1.14 12.79
CA HIS A 161 -4.90 1.15 14.26
C HIS A 161 -4.75 2.56 14.86
N GLY A 162 -4.77 3.59 14.00
CA GLY A 162 -4.62 4.96 14.44
C GLY A 162 -5.84 5.50 15.18
N ILE A 163 -5.64 6.62 15.86
CA ILE A 163 -6.67 7.30 16.68
C ILE A 163 -7.70 8.05 15.81
N SER A 164 -7.32 8.47 14.59
CA SER A 164 -8.16 9.35 13.77
C SER A 164 -9.57 8.81 13.55
N ARG A 165 -9.68 7.55 13.14
CA ARG A 165 -10.99 6.90 12.96
C ARG A 165 -11.70 6.65 14.30
N ALA A 166 -10.96 6.27 15.34
CA ALA A 166 -11.51 6.02 16.68
C ALA A 166 -12.04 7.28 17.37
N SER A 167 -11.62 8.47 16.92
CA SER A 167 -12.08 9.77 17.46
C SER A 167 -13.42 10.22 16.87
N LEU A 168 -13.98 9.48 15.92
CA LEU A 168 -15.25 9.85 15.29
C LEU A 168 -16.43 9.45 16.17
N PRO A 169 -17.54 10.22 16.16
CA PRO A 169 -18.78 9.82 16.80
C PRO A 169 -19.28 8.47 16.26
N GLU A 170 -19.95 7.72 17.11
CA GLU A 170 -20.62 6.47 16.70
C GLU A 170 -21.58 6.75 15.54
N GLY A 171 -21.55 5.90 14.52
CA GLY A 171 -22.38 6.04 13.32
C GLY A 171 -21.90 7.09 12.31
N ALA A 172 -20.81 7.83 12.56
CA ALA A 172 -20.28 8.81 11.61
C ALA A 172 -19.69 8.17 10.34
N GLN A 173 -19.37 6.87 10.38
CA GLN A 173 -18.86 6.12 9.24
C GLN A 173 -19.55 4.77 9.07
N THR A 174 -19.68 4.34 7.83
CA THR A 174 -19.97 2.93 7.50
C THR A 174 -18.65 2.20 7.28
N LEU A 175 -18.49 1.07 7.98
CA LEU A 175 -17.30 0.23 7.90
C LEU A 175 -17.60 -1.03 7.10
N TYR A 176 -16.78 -1.28 6.08
CA TYR A 176 -16.85 -2.48 5.24
C TYR A 176 -15.62 -3.34 5.52
N HIS A 177 -15.83 -4.60 5.86
CA HIS A 177 -14.78 -5.54 6.21
C HIS A 177 -14.90 -6.84 5.42
N GLN A 178 -13.80 -7.33 4.92
CA GLN A 178 -13.64 -8.69 4.43
C GLN A 178 -12.33 -9.25 4.96
N ALA A 179 -12.40 -10.28 5.80
CA ALA A 179 -11.25 -11.07 6.22
C ALA A 179 -11.12 -12.31 5.34
N TYR A 180 -9.90 -12.80 5.20
CA TYR A 180 -9.59 -14.06 4.53
C TYR A 180 -9.14 -15.07 5.58
N ASP A 181 -9.44 -16.35 5.35
CA ASP A 181 -9.11 -17.48 6.22
C ASP A 181 -7.67 -17.98 6.06
N PHE A 182 -6.85 -17.21 5.36
CA PHE A 182 -5.44 -17.49 5.12
C PHE A 182 -4.58 -16.24 5.28
N ALA A 183 -3.29 -16.47 5.46
CA ALA A 183 -2.26 -15.46 5.54
C ALA A 183 -1.17 -15.70 4.50
N TRP A 184 -0.29 -14.74 4.33
CA TRP A 184 0.95 -14.89 3.59
C TRP A 184 2.12 -15.02 4.56
N LEU A 185 2.81 -16.15 4.51
CA LEU A 185 4.14 -16.31 5.08
C LEU A 185 5.13 -15.69 4.10
N GLY A 186 5.71 -14.57 4.49
CA GLY A 186 6.64 -13.80 3.68
C GLY A 186 8.07 -13.93 4.16
N VAL A 187 9.02 -14.06 3.23
CA VAL A 187 10.45 -14.05 3.54
C VAL A 187 11.22 -13.09 2.66
N LEU A 188 12.34 -12.58 3.19
CA LEU A 188 13.43 -12.00 2.41
C LEU A 188 14.61 -12.96 2.46
N ALA A 189 15.12 -13.32 1.28
CA ALA A 189 16.26 -14.22 1.13
C ALA A 189 17.39 -13.55 0.34
N ARG A 190 18.64 -13.79 0.74
CA ARG A 190 19.85 -13.44 -0.04
C ARG A 190 19.99 -14.43 -1.18
N ALA A 191 19.14 -14.28 -2.17
CA ALA A 191 19.07 -15.14 -3.33
C ALA A 191 18.75 -14.29 -4.56
N ARG A 192 19.39 -14.61 -5.70
CA ARG A 192 19.06 -13.95 -6.96
C ARG A 192 17.57 -14.18 -7.26
N PRO A 193 16.79 -13.11 -7.48
CA PRO A 193 15.39 -13.27 -7.83
C PRO A 193 15.21 -13.80 -9.27
N ILE A 194 14.03 -14.34 -9.54
CA ILE A 194 13.53 -14.55 -10.90
C ILE A 194 13.29 -13.21 -11.60
N ASP A 195 13.25 -13.19 -12.93
CA ASP A 195 13.25 -11.94 -13.70
C ASP A 195 11.98 -11.13 -13.54
N ASP A 196 10.79 -11.73 -13.64
CA ASP A 196 9.51 -11.04 -13.50
C ASP A 196 8.79 -11.42 -12.21
N MET A 197 7.95 -10.52 -11.69
CA MET A 197 7.07 -10.85 -10.58
C MET A 197 6.15 -12.00 -11.00
N THR A 198 6.21 -13.12 -10.29
CA THR A 198 5.47 -14.33 -10.62
C THR A 198 4.50 -14.71 -9.51
N TYR A 199 3.22 -14.73 -9.83
CA TYR A 199 2.14 -15.29 -9.01
C TYR A 199 1.86 -16.71 -9.45
N THR A 200 1.55 -17.58 -8.50
CA THR A 200 1.18 -18.97 -8.83
C THR A 200 -0.10 -19.37 -8.11
N ASN A 201 -1.06 -19.89 -8.88
CA ASN A 201 -2.22 -20.59 -8.38
C ASN A 201 -1.92 -22.09 -8.40
N HIS A 202 -1.66 -22.68 -7.23
CA HIS A 202 -1.36 -24.10 -7.07
C HIS A 202 -2.39 -24.80 -6.17
N ASP A 203 -2.57 -26.12 -6.28
CA ASP A 203 -3.52 -26.85 -5.44
C ASP A 203 -3.18 -26.82 -3.94
N ARG A 204 -1.91 -26.65 -3.60
CA ARG A 204 -1.43 -26.48 -2.22
C ARG A 204 -1.54 -25.03 -1.71
N GLY A 205 -2.03 -24.10 -2.52
CA GLY A 205 -2.16 -22.67 -2.21
C GLY A 205 -1.27 -21.78 -3.06
N PHE A 206 -1.49 -20.49 -2.94
CA PHE A 206 -0.76 -19.45 -3.66
C PHE A 206 0.73 -19.40 -3.29
N ALA A 207 1.55 -19.02 -4.26
CA ALA A 207 2.92 -18.59 -4.05
C ALA A 207 3.23 -17.33 -4.88
N LEU A 208 4.21 -16.55 -4.43
CA LEU A 208 4.69 -15.35 -5.11
C LEU A 208 6.20 -15.25 -5.00
N CYS A 209 6.85 -15.03 -6.14
CA CYS A 209 8.24 -14.61 -6.22
C CYS A 209 8.32 -13.18 -6.77
N SER A 210 9.08 -12.33 -6.13
CA SER A 210 9.31 -10.95 -6.57
C SER A 210 10.72 -10.49 -6.24
N ARG A 211 11.20 -9.53 -7.02
CA ARG A 211 12.49 -8.86 -6.79
C ARG A 211 12.40 -7.86 -5.65
N ARG A 212 13.44 -7.75 -4.85
CA ARG A 212 13.65 -6.64 -3.93
C ARG A 212 14.87 -5.82 -4.34
N SER A 213 15.89 -6.49 -4.81
CA SER A 213 17.10 -5.98 -5.49
C SER A 213 17.56 -7.06 -6.45
N MET A 214 18.72 -6.87 -7.07
CA MET A 214 19.35 -7.91 -7.92
C MET A 214 19.90 -9.11 -7.11
N GLU A 215 19.99 -8.99 -5.78
CA GLU A 215 20.54 -10.00 -4.87
C GLU A 215 19.56 -10.47 -3.81
N ILE A 216 18.38 -9.85 -3.70
CA ILE A 216 17.39 -10.14 -2.67
C ILE A 216 16.06 -10.46 -3.30
N SER A 217 15.57 -11.66 -3.01
CA SER A 217 14.22 -12.11 -3.34
C SER A 217 13.24 -11.83 -2.21
N ARG A 218 12.02 -11.40 -2.56
CA ARG A 218 10.87 -11.35 -1.69
C ARG A 218 9.88 -12.42 -2.11
N LEU A 219 9.64 -13.37 -1.22
CA LEU A 219 8.91 -14.61 -1.51
C LEU A 219 7.74 -14.75 -0.53
N TYR A 220 6.62 -15.30 -1.02
CA TYR A 220 5.45 -15.52 -0.19
C TYR A 220 4.81 -16.86 -0.47
N LEU A 221 4.29 -17.49 0.59
CA LEU A 221 3.45 -18.68 0.53
C LEU A 221 2.13 -18.41 1.25
N GLN A 222 1.02 -18.84 0.65
CA GLN A 222 -0.25 -18.91 1.35
C GLN A 222 -0.19 -19.98 2.43
N VAL A 223 -0.61 -19.62 3.63
CA VAL A 223 -0.71 -20.53 4.79
C VAL A 223 -2.03 -20.26 5.52
N PRO A 224 -2.55 -21.19 6.33
CA PRO A 224 -3.68 -20.93 7.22
C PRO A 224 -3.43 -19.69 8.09
N SER A 225 -4.48 -18.94 8.41
CA SER A 225 -4.37 -17.68 9.16
C SER A 225 -3.85 -17.84 10.59
N ASP A 226 -3.98 -19.03 11.16
CA ASP A 226 -3.52 -19.44 12.50
C ASP A 226 -2.12 -20.10 12.50
N THR A 227 -1.42 -20.10 11.35
CA THR A 227 -0.08 -20.70 11.23
C THR A 227 0.91 -20.02 12.18
N ASN A 228 1.62 -20.85 12.96
CA ASN A 228 2.78 -20.39 13.72
C ASN A 228 4.02 -20.33 12.78
N ILE A 229 4.64 -19.17 12.68
CA ILE A 229 5.81 -18.93 11.81
C ILE A 229 7.02 -19.78 12.21
N GLU A 230 7.14 -20.12 13.50
CA GLU A 230 8.25 -20.93 14.05
C GLU A 230 8.20 -22.40 13.57
N ASP A 231 7.04 -22.87 13.10
CA ASP A 231 6.88 -24.22 12.56
C ASP A 231 7.40 -24.36 11.11
N TRP A 232 7.89 -23.26 10.53
CA TRP A 232 8.40 -23.22 9.18
C TRP A 232 9.93 -23.08 9.17
N SER A 233 10.65 -24.22 9.02
CA SER A 233 12.08 -24.20 8.73
C SER A 233 12.37 -23.61 7.36
N ASP A 234 13.64 -23.23 7.11
CA ASP A 234 14.07 -22.76 5.77
C ASP A 234 13.85 -23.85 4.72
N ASP A 235 14.25 -25.09 5.01
CA ASP A 235 14.07 -26.21 4.09
C ASP A 235 12.60 -26.43 3.73
N ARG A 236 11.70 -26.38 4.73
CA ARG A 236 10.26 -26.51 4.49
C ARG A 236 9.73 -25.38 3.61
N PHE A 237 10.21 -24.16 3.84
CA PHE A 237 9.79 -23.01 3.03
C PHE A 237 10.23 -23.19 1.58
N TRP A 238 11.49 -23.54 1.35
CA TRP A 238 12.03 -23.75 0.00
C TRP A 238 11.36 -24.90 -0.72
N ASP A 239 11.16 -26.06 -0.08
CA ASP A 239 10.46 -27.21 -0.65
C ASP A 239 9.04 -26.86 -1.10
N GLU A 240 8.29 -26.13 -0.27
CA GLU A 240 6.94 -25.67 -0.61
C GLU A 240 6.96 -24.64 -1.73
N LEU A 241 7.92 -23.73 -1.74
CA LEU A 241 8.04 -22.72 -2.78
C LEU A 241 8.30 -23.37 -4.16
N HIS A 242 9.31 -24.24 -4.27
CA HIS A 242 9.60 -24.96 -5.51
C HIS A 242 8.40 -25.77 -5.99
N THR A 243 7.74 -26.48 -5.07
CA THR A 243 6.53 -27.24 -5.41
C THR A 243 5.44 -26.35 -6.01
N ARG A 244 5.12 -25.23 -5.33
CA ARG A 244 4.03 -24.35 -5.77
C ARG A 244 4.37 -23.52 -7.00
N MET A 245 5.64 -23.24 -7.21
CA MET A 245 6.12 -22.52 -8.40
C MET A 245 6.30 -23.42 -9.63
N PHE A 246 6.01 -24.72 -9.52
CA PHE A 246 6.23 -25.72 -10.57
C PHE A 246 7.72 -25.84 -10.99
N ASP A 247 8.63 -25.60 -10.06
CA ASP A 247 10.09 -25.69 -10.24
C ASP A 247 10.63 -26.99 -9.61
N ALA A 248 10.17 -28.14 -10.14
CA ALA A 248 10.47 -29.45 -9.56
C ALA A 248 11.95 -29.86 -9.68
N ASP A 249 12.64 -29.39 -10.70
CA ASP A 249 14.08 -29.61 -10.93
C ASP A 249 14.97 -28.56 -10.24
N ARG A 250 14.37 -27.60 -9.57
CA ARG A 250 15.05 -26.49 -8.83
C ARG A 250 16.04 -25.71 -9.70
N SER A 251 15.70 -25.51 -10.95
CA SER A 251 16.58 -24.83 -11.91
C SER A 251 16.31 -23.31 -12.03
N GLU A 252 15.13 -22.87 -11.63
CA GLU A 252 14.67 -21.48 -11.82
C GLU A 252 14.82 -20.63 -10.57
N ILE A 253 14.42 -21.15 -9.40
CA ILE A 253 14.43 -20.42 -8.15
C ILE A 253 15.73 -20.71 -7.39
N MET A 254 16.51 -19.65 -7.19
CA MET A 254 17.73 -19.77 -6.40
C MET A 254 17.41 -19.71 -4.91
N GLU A 255 17.90 -20.69 -4.15
CA GLU A 255 17.83 -20.68 -2.70
C GLU A 255 18.96 -19.84 -2.10
N GLY A 256 18.75 -19.31 -0.90
CA GLY A 256 19.74 -18.55 -0.14
C GLY A 256 19.34 -18.33 1.30
N GLU A 257 20.17 -17.63 2.06
CA GLU A 257 19.93 -17.31 3.46
C GLU A 257 18.61 -16.52 3.61
N ILE A 258 17.66 -17.07 4.36
CA ILE A 258 16.45 -16.35 4.79
C ILE A 258 16.82 -15.51 6.02
N PHE A 259 16.89 -14.18 5.87
CA PHE A 259 17.29 -13.28 6.94
C PHE A 259 16.12 -12.53 7.59
N GLN A 260 14.93 -12.58 7.00
CA GLN A 260 13.72 -12.00 7.56
C GLN A 260 12.50 -12.85 7.22
N ARG A 261 11.61 -13.02 8.21
CA ARG A 261 10.29 -13.63 8.04
C ARG A 261 9.20 -12.72 8.60
N ASP A 262 8.04 -12.71 7.99
CA ASP A 262 6.84 -12.06 8.51
C ASP A 262 5.57 -12.83 8.14
N MET A 263 4.48 -12.51 8.83
CA MET A 263 3.16 -13.03 8.54
C MET A 263 2.23 -11.86 8.20
N ALA A 264 1.65 -11.90 7.01
CA ALA A 264 0.69 -10.89 6.57
C ALA A 264 -0.72 -11.48 6.55
N GLN A 265 -1.56 -11.05 7.48
CA GLN A 265 -2.99 -11.37 7.46
C GLN A 265 -3.68 -10.59 6.33
N LEU A 266 -4.45 -11.30 5.49
CA LEU A 266 -5.14 -10.66 4.38
C LEU A 266 -6.51 -10.14 4.80
N ARG A 267 -6.78 -8.90 4.41
CA ARG A 267 -8.08 -8.26 4.61
C ARG A 267 -8.34 -7.20 3.55
N ALA A 268 -9.59 -6.94 3.30
CA ALA A 268 -10.06 -5.70 2.69
C ALA A 268 -10.83 -4.90 3.73
N PHE A 269 -10.64 -3.60 3.74
CA PHE A 269 -11.32 -2.69 4.65
C PHE A 269 -11.59 -1.37 3.96
N VAL A 270 -12.76 -0.79 4.18
CA VAL A 270 -13.12 0.57 3.74
C VAL A 270 -13.95 1.24 4.83
N ALA A 271 -13.66 2.50 5.14
CA ALA A 271 -14.43 3.36 6.01
C ALA A 271 -14.93 4.59 5.23
N MET A 272 -16.21 4.82 5.18
CA MET A 272 -16.85 5.93 4.46
C MET A 272 -17.86 6.66 5.35
N PRO A 273 -17.87 8.01 5.31
CA PRO A 273 -17.02 8.92 4.55
C PRO A 273 -15.58 8.96 5.05
N MET A 274 -14.64 9.43 4.19
CA MET A 274 -13.22 9.58 4.53
C MET A 274 -12.91 10.87 5.29
N GLN A 275 -13.91 11.59 5.71
CA GLN A 275 -13.81 12.89 6.40
C GLN A 275 -14.92 13.07 7.44
N TYR A 276 -14.65 13.90 8.44
CA TYR A 276 -15.61 14.35 9.44
C TYR A 276 -15.20 15.73 9.97
N GLY A 277 -16.06 16.73 9.79
CA GLY A 277 -15.76 18.12 10.19
C GLY A 277 -14.46 18.63 9.57
N ARG A 278 -13.45 18.86 10.40
CA ARG A 278 -12.10 19.31 10.01
C ARG A 278 -11.08 18.16 9.94
N LEU A 279 -11.49 16.92 10.12
CA LEU A 279 -10.65 15.73 9.98
C LEU A 279 -10.83 15.13 8.59
N TYR A 280 -9.72 14.91 7.90
CA TYR A 280 -9.62 14.21 6.61
C TYR A 280 -8.68 13.03 6.77
N MET A 281 -9.09 11.84 6.37
CA MET A 281 -8.31 10.62 6.55
C MET A 281 -7.85 10.06 5.21
N ALA A 282 -6.65 9.47 5.18
CA ALA A 282 -6.01 8.94 3.97
C ALA A 282 -5.25 7.64 4.22
N GLY A 283 -5.10 6.82 3.19
CA GLY A 283 -4.38 5.56 3.25
C GLY A 283 -5.03 4.53 4.16
N ASP A 284 -4.22 3.74 4.88
CA ASP A 284 -4.69 2.64 5.73
C ASP A 284 -5.62 3.09 6.88
N ALA A 285 -5.73 4.39 7.16
CA ALA A 285 -6.71 4.92 8.10
C ALA A 285 -8.16 4.71 7.62
N VAL A 286 -8.38 4.66 6.31
CA VAL A 286 -9.73 4.56 5.73
C VAL A 286 -9.90 3.42 4.72
N HIS A 287 -8.83 2.85 4.17
CA HIS A 287 -8.94 1.69 3.30
C HIS A 287 -7.69 0.80 3.34
N ILE A 288 -7.91 -0.50 3.32
CA ILE A 288 -6.89 -1.53 3.16
C ILE A 288 -7.31 -2.43 2.01
N VAL A 289 -6.38 -2.73 1.13
CA VAL A 289 -6.57 -3.67 0.03
C VAL A 289 -5.83 -4.97 0.31
N PRO A 290 -6.34 -6.12 -0.15
CA PRO A 290 -5.54 -7.33 -0.18
C PRO A 290 -4.24 -7.10 -0.96
N PRO A 291 -3.10 -7.64 -0.49
CA PRO A 291 -1.79 -7.28 -1.03
C PRO A 291 -1.52 -7.78 -2.46
N ALA A 292 -2.30 -8.73 -2.97
CA ALA A 292 -2.11 -9.33 -4.30
C ALA A 292 -2.07 -8.29 -5.44
N GLY A 293 -2.80 -7.19 -5.32
CA GLY A 293 -2.80 -6.11 -6.31
C GLY A 293 -1.66 -5.09 -6.17
N ALA A 294 -0.86 -5.14 -5.10
CA ALA A 294 0.20 -4.17 -4.79
C ALA A 294 -0.25 -2.68 -4.77
N LYS A 295 -1.47 -2.40 -4.29
CA LYS A 295 -2.14 -1.09 -4.45
C LYS A 295 -2.05 -0.15 -3.24
N GLY A 296 -1.75 -0.65 -2.04
CA GLY A 296 -1.87 0.14 -0.80
C GLY A 296 -1.09 1.46 -0.81
N LEU A 297 0.19 1.42 -1.21
CA LEU A 297 1.03 2.61 -1.31
C LEU A 297 0.47 3.61 -2.34
N ASN A 298 0.15 3.13 -3.53
CA ASN A 298 -0.32 3.97 -4.64
C ASN A 298 -1.66 4.65 -4.30
N MET A 299 -2.57 3.94 -3.62
CA MET A 299 -3.81 4.52 -3.11
C MET A 299 -3.56 5.64 -2.09
N ALA A 300 -2.62 5.42 -1.16
CA ALA A 300 -2.26 6.43 -0.16
C ALA A 300 -1.68 7.70 -0.80
N VAL A 301 -0.87 7.55 -1.85
CA VAL A 301 -0.34 8.68 -2.64
C VAL A 301 -1.46 9.40 -3.40
N ALA A 302 -2.38 8.66 -3.99
CA ALA A 302 -3.52 9.24 -4.69
C ALA A 302 -4.44 10.03 -3.75
N ASP A 303 -4.72 9.52 -2.54
CA ASP A 303 -5.45 10.27 -1.51
C ASP A 303 -4.73 11.56 -1.14
N ALA A 304 -3.42 11.49 -0.91
CA ALA A 304 -2.60 12.66 -0.57
C ALA A 304 -2.64 13.72 -1.68
N ARG A 305 -2.63 13.33 -2.97
CA ARG A 305 -2.78 14.25 -4.11
C ARG A 305 -4.13 14.94 -4.11
N VAL A 306 -5.22 14.17 -3.98
CA VAL A 306 -6.59 14.73 -3.93
C VAL A 306 -6.74 15.69 -2.75
N LEU A 307 -6.26 15.30 -1.58
CA LEU A 307 -6.36 16.11 -0.37
C LEU A 307 -5.50 17.38 -0.44
N ALA A 308 -4.26 17.28 -0.95
CA ALA A 308 -3.39 18.43 -1.14
C ALA A 308 -4.00 19.46 -2.11
N ARG A 309 -4.63 19.00 -3.21
CA ARG A 309 -5.35 19.86 -4.14
C ARG A 309 -6.52 20.55 -3.44
N ALA A 310 -7.33 19.82 -2.66
CA ALA A 310 -8.45 20.38 -1.94
C ALA A 310 -8.04 21.45 -0.91
N PHE A 311 -6.94 21.22 -0.18
CA PHE A 311 -6.36 22.24 0.71
C PHE A 311 -5.83 23.46 -0.07
N THR A 312 -5.22 23.23 -1.24
CA THR A 312 -4.72 24.32 -2.09
C THR A 312 -5.87 25.22 -2.56
N GLU A 313 -6.97 24.63 -3.05
CA GLU A 313 -8.19 25.35 -3.45
C GLU A 313 -8.77 26.15 -2.27
N PHE A 314 -8.77 25.57 -1.07
CA PHE A 314 -9.23 26.25 0.14
C PHE A 314 -8.37 27.46 0.52
N TYR A 315 -7.05 27.28 0.61
CA TYR A 315 -6.17 28.34 1.10
C TYR A 315 -5.91 29.44 0.08
N ARG A 316 -5.94 29.14 -1.21
CA ARG A 316 -5.73 30.13 -2.27
C ARG A 316 -7.00 30.88 -2.65
N ASP A 317 -8.11 30.15 -2.78
CA ASP A 317 -9.33 30.65 -3.43
C ASP A 317 -10.50 30.73 -2.44
N ASN A 318 -10.29 30.37 -1.16
CA ASN A 318 -11.32 30.22 -0.13
C ASN A 318 -12.46 29.25 -0.60
N ASN A 319 -12.10 28.26 -1.43
CA ASN A 319 -13.03 27.33 -2.02
C ASN A 319 -13.04 25.99 -1.24
N ARG A 320 -14.15 25.70 -0.57
CA ARG A 320 -14.34 24.45 0.20
C ARG A 320 -14.80 23.27 -0.65
N ALA A 321 -15.21 23.45 -1.90
CA ALA A 321 -15.82 22.39 -2.69
C ALA A 321 -14.93 21.14 -2.83
N GLY A 322 -13.60 21.32 -2.89
CA GLY A 322 -12.64 20.21 -2.88
C GLY A 322 -12.62 19.44 -1.59
N LEU A 323 -12.67 20.12 -0.46
CA LEU A 323 -12.70 19.54 0.88
C LEU A 323 -14.06 18.87 1.16
N ASP A 324 -15.15 19.54 0.86
CA ASP A 324 -16.51 19.01 1.08
C ASP A 324 -16.77 17.75 0.22
N GLY A 325 -16.25 17.72 -1.00
CA GLY A 325 -16.36 16.60 -1.94
C GLY A 325 -15.21 15.58 -1.87
N TYR A 326 -14.34 15.60 -0.85
CA TYR A 326 -13.15 14.74 -0.78
C TYR A 326 -13.50 13.25 -0.84
N THR A 327 -14.45 12.81 -0.06
CA THR A 327 -14.94 11.42 -0.05
C THR A 327 -15.44 11.00 -1.44
N ASP A 328 -16.27 11.81 -2.08
CA ASP A 328 -16.85 11.49 -3.40
C ASP A 328 -15.77 11.39 -4.48
N ARG A 329 -14.79 12.28 -4.46
CA ARG A 329 -13.64 12.25 -5.37
C ARG A 329 -12.76 10.99 -5.20
N CYS A 330 -12.64 10.47 -3.98
CA CYS A 330 -11.84 9.28 -3.69
C CYS A 330 -12.61 7.96 -3.85
N SER A 331 -13.92 7.93 -3.53
CA SER A 331 -14.70 6.71 -3.38
C SER A 331 -14.69 5.80 -4.61
N GLY A 332 -14.87 6.36 -5.80
CA GLY A 332 -14.87 5.61 -7.06
C GLY A 332 -13.56 4.86 -7.31
N ARG A 333 -12.40 5.51 -7.05
CA ARG A 333 -11.08 4.89 -7.13
C ARG A 333 -10.91 3.81 -6.06
N VAL A 334 -11.28 4.11 -4.81
CA VAL A 334 -11.18 3.16 -3.69
C VAL A 334 -11.92 1.87 -4.04
N TRP A 335 -13.17 1.94 -4.46
CA TRP A 335 -13.98 0.75 -4.80
C TRP A 335 -13.44 -0.01 -6.02
N LYS A 336 -12.98 0.68 -7.06
CA LYS A 336 -12.32 0.03 -8.21
C LYS A 336 -11.09 -0.76 -7.78
N THR A 337 -10.27 -0.19 -6.90
CA THR A 337 -9.03 -0.81 -6.42
C THR A 337 -9.30 -1.98 -5.47
N ILE A 338 -10.26 -1.85 -4.56
CA ILE A 338 -10.72 -2.96 -3.70
C ILE A 338 -11.23 -4.11 -4.57
N ARG A 339 -12.11 -3.83 -5.55
CA ARG A 339 -12.64 -4.83 -6.47
C ARG A 339 -11.51 -5.58 -7.19
N TYR A 340 -10.55 -4.85 -7.76
CA TYR A 340 -9.41 -5.46 -8.48
C TYR A 340 -8.58 -6.35 -7.56
N SER A 341 -8.18 -5.84 -6.39
CA SER A 341 -7.36 -6.60 -5.45
C SER A 341 -8.09 -7.82 -4.89
N ALA A 342 -9.39 -7.71 -4.62
CA ALA A 342 -10.22 -8.83 -4.17
C ALA A 342 -10.40 -9.88 -5.29
N ALA A 343 -10.65 -9.45 -6.53
CA ALA A 343 -10.78 -10.34 -7.68
C ALA A 343 -9.47 -11.12 -7.93
N LEU A 344 -8.32 -10.42 -7.90
CA LEU A 344 -7.02 -11.07 -8.06
C LEU A 344 -6.71 -12.03 -6.91
N THR A 345 -7.09 -11.67 -5.67
CA THR A 345 -6.99 -12.57 -4.52
C THR A 345 -7.85 -13.81 -4.73
N GLY A 346 -9.10 -13.65 -5.18
CA GLY A 346 -10.01 -14.75 -5.50
C GLY A 346 -9.49 -15.66 -6.61
N LEU A 347 -8.82 -15.07 -7.62
CA LEU A 347 -8.27 -15.82 -8.75
C LEU A 347 -7.03 -16.65 -8.37
N LEU A 348 -6.18 -16.13 -7.47
CA LEU A 348 -4.86 -16.72 -7.22
C LEU A 348 -4.82 -17.66 -6.01
N HIS A 349 -5.73 -17.52 -5.04
CA HIS A 349 -5.64 -18.25 -3.77
C HIS A 349 -6.58 -19.45 -3.70
N ARG A 350 -6.22 -20.40 -2.83
CA ARG A 350 -7.08 -21.51 -2.42
C ARG A 350 -7.85 -21.12 -1.17
N PHE A 351 -9.17 -21.35 -1.18
CA PHE A 351 -10.03 -21.10 -0.03
C PHE A 351 -10.36 -22.42 0.65
N HIS A 352 -10.44 -22.42 1.98
CA HIS A 352 -10.66 -23.63 2.76
C HIS A 352 -11.98 -24.32 2.38
N GLU A 353 -13.05 -23.54 2.23
CA GLU A 353 -14.39 -24.05 1.89
C GLU A 353 -14.66 -24.11 0.37
N GLN A 354 -13.64 -23.97 -0.46
CA GLN A 354 -13.79 -23.99 -1.91
C GLN A 354 -14.27 -25.36 -2.41
N THR A 355 -15.47 -25.38 -3.01
CA THR A 355 -16.02 -26.59 -3.62
C THR A 355 -15.24 -26.99 -4.89
N PRO A 356 -15.33 -28.27 -5.33
CA PRO A 356 -14.72 -28.66 -6.62
C PRO A 356 -15.21 -27.81 -7.80
N MET A 357 -16.49 -27.46 -7.85
CA MET A 357 -17.04 -26.59 -8.90
C MET A 357 -16.40 -25.19 -8.88
N GLN A 358 -16.25 -24.58 -7.72
CA GLN A 358 -15.59 -23.28 -7.59
C GLN A 358 -14.11 -23.34 -7.99
N ARG A 359 -13.44 -24.47 -7.72
CA ARG A 359 -12.07 -24.69 -8.18
C ARG A 359 -11.98 -24.74 -9.69
N GLU A 360 -12.83 -25.50 -10.35
CA GLU A 360 -12.83 -25.58 -11.81
C GLU A 360 -13.20 -24.26 -12.47
N LEU A 361 -14.13 -23.48 -11.91
CA LEU A 361 -14.46 -22.14 -12.39
C LEU A 361 -13.26 -21.17 -12.26
N GLN A 362 -12.50 -21.24 -11.17
CA GLN A 362 -11.30 -20.46 -10.96
C GLN A 362 -10.22 -20.78 -12.02
N LEU A 363 -10.02 -22.08 -12.30
CA LEU A 363 -9.06 -22.52 -13.32
C LEU A 363 -9.51 -22.18 -14.74
N ALA A 364 -10.80 -22.30 -15.04
CA ALA A 364 -11.37 -21.87 -16.32
C ALA A 364 -11.21 -20.37 -16.57
N GLU A 365 -11.30 -19.53 -15.52
CA GLU A 365 -10.98 -18.10 -15.61
C GLU A 365 -9.51 -17.87 -15.94
N MET A 366 -8.58 -18.61 -15.32
CA MET A 366 -7.15 -18.57 -15.66
C MET A 366 -6.90 -18.98 -17.12
N GLU A 367 -7.56 -20.04 -17.58
CA GLU A 367 -7.48 -20.52 -18.99
C GLU A 367 -8.03 -19.46 -19.97
N TYR A 368 -9.14 -18.80 -19.60
CA TYR A 368 -9.69 -17.70 -20.41
C TYR A 368 -8.71 -16.52 -20.49
N ILE A 369 -8.08 -16.13 -19.38
CA ILE A 369 -7.06 -15.08 -19.36
C ILE A 369 -5.87 -15.48 -20.26
N ALA A 370 -5.41 -16.72 -20.18
CA ALA A 370 -4.32 -17.23 -21.03
C ALA A 370 -4.60 -17.08 -22.52
N GLY A 371 -5.84 -17.30 -22.94
CA GLY A 371 -6.28 -17.24 -24.34
C GLY A 371 -6.80 -15.89 -24.83
N SER A 372 -6.99 -14.90 -23.94
CA SER A 372 -7.67 -13.64 -24.26
C SER A 372 -6.80 -12.42 -24.05
N LYS A 373 -6.32 -11.81 -25.14
CA LYS A 373 -5.57 -10.54 -25.05
C LYS A 373 -6.38 -9.44 -24.35
N ALA A 374 -7.71 -9.39 -24.52
CA ALA A 374 -8.55 -8.40 -23.86
C ALA A 374 -8.56 -8.58 -22.33
N ALA A 375 -8.63 -9.83 -21.84
CA ALA A 375 -8.55 -10.12 -20.42
C ALA A 375 -7.16 -9.80 -19.85
N GLN A 376 -6.10 -10.13 -20.58
CA GLN A 376 -4.72 -9.77 -20.21
C GLN A 376 -4.54 -8.25 -20.13
N THR A 377 -5.02 -7.50 -21.13
CA THR A 377 -4.96 -6.04 -21.13
C THR A 377 -5.72 -5.45 -19.95
N MET A 378 -6.92 -5.95 -19.64
CA MET A 378 -7.69 -5.50 -18.48
C MET A 378 -6.92 -5.67 -17.16
N ILE A 379 -6.23 -6.80 -16.97
CA ILE A 379 -5.42 -7.04 -15.75
C ILE A 379 -4.20 -6.11 -15.75
N ALA A 380 -3.51 -6.00 -16.88
CA ALA A 380 -2.31 -5.18 -17.03
C ALA A 380 -2.60 -3.68 -16.78
N GLU A 381 -3.68 -3.12 -17.33
CA GLU A 381 -4.12 -1.75 -17.07
C GLU A 381 -4.38 -1.51 -15.58
N GLN A 382 -5.10 -2.42 -14.94
CA GLN A 382 -5.41 -2.30 -13.52
C GLN A 382 -4.15 -2.47 -12.65
N TYR A 383 -3.20 -3.30 -13.09
CA TYR A 383 -1.94 -3.49 -12.39
C TYR A 383 -1.04 -2.26 -12.50
N ALA A 384 -0.94 -1.67 -13.69
CA ALA A 384 0.03 -0.61 -13.95
C ALA A 384 -0.40 0.78 -13.46
N ASN A 385 -1.68 1.13 -13.45
CA ASN A 385 -2.12 2.51 -13.17
C ASN A 385 -3.56 2.67 -12.66
N LEU A 386 -4.07 1.75 -11.83
CA LEU A 386 -5.45 1.85 -11.32
C LEU A 386 -5.65 3.00 -10.31
N SER A 387 -4.59 3.41 -9.64
CA SER A 387 -4.64 4.45 -8.59
C SER A 387 -4.45 5.86 -9.12
N ASP A 388 -4.44 6.07 -10.44
CA ASP A 388 -4.30 7.41 -11.01
C ASP A 388 -5.48 8.31 -10.65
N VAL A 389 -5.18 9.57 -10.46
CA VAL A 389 -6.14 10.65 -10.27
C VAL A 389 -5.81 11.75 -11.27
N GLU A 390 -6.83 12.30 -11.90
CA GLU A 390 -6.66 13.46 -12.76
C GLU A 390 -6.17 14.65 -11.92
N ASP A 391 -5.13 15.32 -12.40
CA ASP A 391 -4.55 16.49 -11.73
C ASP A 391 -5.42 17.75 -11.87
#